data_1842cb983e963faaef3a180e3d0468c4
#
_entry.id   1842cb983e963faaef3a180e3d0468c4
#
_cell.length_a   1.000
_cell.length_b   1.000
_cell.length_c   1.000
_cell.angle_alpha   90.00
_cell.angle_beta   90.00
_cell.angle_gamma   90.00
#
_symmetry.space_group_name_H-M   'P 1'
#
loop_
_entity.id
_entity.type
_entity.pdbx_description
1 polymer ?
#
loop_
_entity_poly.entity_id
_entity_poly.type
_entity_poly.pdbx_seq_one_letter_code
_entity_poly.pdbx_strand_id
1 'polypeptide(L)'
;MKRILVIGDGSRDVFVYCDALRLCPDVPVPVLNIKDQTENPGMAKNVYRNIKSLHDQCSILTNSNWYDITKTRYVHHNSNHTFFRVDTTQTIPRINLNHIDYDEYDLIVVSDYDKGFLTEDDINEICFKHPNTFVDTKKILGSWVQYAKYIKINDYEYQNSKPYLVPEISSKIIHTMGADGCEYKGKRYSVNKVDVKDVSGAGDSFMSGLVV
;
A
#
# COMPACT_ATOMS: atom_id res chain seq x y z
N MET A 1 -17.93 18.79 1.38
CA MET A 1 -16.98 17.79 0.81
C MET A 1 -16.59 16.83 1.91
N LYS A 2 -16.48 15.53 1.62
CA LYS A 2 -16.07 14.53 2.61
C LYS A 2 -14.61 14.75 3.04
N ARG A 3 -14.33 14.67 4.34
CA ARG A 3 -12.97 14.73 4.89
C ARG A 3 -12.41 13.29 5.01
N ILE A 4 -11.29 13.01 4.38
CA ILE A 4 -10.68 11.68 4.34
C ILE A 4 -9.37 11.71 5.13
N LEU A 5 -9.17 10.73 6.02
CA LEU A 5 -7.89 10.50 6.70
C LEU A 5 -7.27 9.20 6.19
N VAL A 6 -6.03 9.25 5.73
CA VAL A 6 -5.20 8.07 5.46
C VAL A 6 -4.32 7.81 6.66
N ILE A 7 -4.29 6.58 7.17
CA ILE A 7 -3.43 6.16 8.29
C ILE A 7 -2.62 4.94 7.83
N GLY A 8 -1.29 4.97 7.97
CA GLY A 8 -0.48 3.80 7.63
C GLY A 8 1.01 4.05 7.52
N ASP A 9 1.75 2.98 7.20
CA ASP A 9 3.20 3.02 7.01
C ASP A 9 3.57 3.93 5.83
N GLY A 10 4.51 4.84 6.03
CA GLY A 10 5.04 5.71 4.99
C GLY A 10 6.47 5.34 4.60
N SER A 11 6.81 5.54 3.34
CA SER A 11 8.15 5.35 2.79
C SER A 11 8.42 6.25 1.59
N ARG A 12 9.66 6.19 1.09
CA ARG A 12 10.04 6.68 -0.25
C ARG A 12 10.31 5.50 -1.17
N ASP A 13 9.75 5.54 -2.36
CA ASP A 13 10.14 4.68 -3.47
C ASP A 13 11.16 5.43 -4.34
N VAL A 14 12.41 4.92 -4.38
CA VAL A 14 13.52 5.53 -5.11
C VAL A 14 13.80 4.67 -6.35
N PHE A 15 13.87 5.29 -7.52
CA PHE A 15 14.24 4.64 -8.78
C PHE A 15 15.56 5.21 -9.25
N VAL A 16 16.59 4.37 -9.29
CA VAL A 16 17.93 4.70 -9.78
C VAL A 16 18.07 4.10 -11.17
N TYR A 17 18.04 4.95 -12.18
CA TYR A 17 18.14 4.54 -13.58
C TYR A 17 19.61 4.36 -13.97
N CYS A 18 19.94 3.19 -14.49
CA CYS A 18 21.32 2.78 -14.76
C CYS A 18 21.47 2.17 -16.16
N ASP A 19 22.68 2.27 -16.71
CA ASP A 19 23.18 1.36 -17.77
C ASP A 19 24.02 0.25 -17.14
N ALA A 20 23.98 -0.94 -17.74
CA ALA A 20 24.78 -2.11 -17.36
C ALA A 20 25.53 -2.64 -18.58
N LEU A 21 26.58 -1.91 -19.03
CA LEU A 21 27.26 -2.17 -20.29
C LEU A 21 28.41 -3.20 -20.18
N ARG A 22 28.82 -3.53 -18.95
CA ARG A 22 29.92 -4.48 -18.73
C ARG A 22 29.76 -5.24 -17.42
N LEU A 23 30.43 -6.37 -17.31
CA LEU A 23 30.60 -7.09 -16.06
C LEU A 23 31.80 -6.57 -15.27
N CYS A 24 31.78 -6.80 -13.97
CA CYS A 24 32.94 -6.58 -13.11
C CYS A 24 34.04 -7.59 -13.48
N PRO A 25 35.33 -7.18 -13.53
CA PRO A 25 36.41 -8.11 -13.84
C PRO A 25 36.60 -9.24 -12.82
N ASP A 26 36.36 -8.95 -11.55
CA ASP A 26 36.65 -9.82 -10.42
C ASP A 26 35.52 -10.84 -10.13
N VAL A 27 34.28 -10.50 -10.48
CA VAL A 27 33.09 -11.32 -10.21
C VAL A 27 32.04 -11.10 -11.30
N PRO A 28 31.22 -12.11 -11.67
CA PRO A 28 30.27 -12.02 -12.78
C PRO A 28 28.99 -11.23 -12.41
N VAL A 29 29.15 -9.99 -11.99
CA VAL A 29 28.05 -9.07 -11.69
C VAL A 29 28.08 -7.84 -12.61
N PRO A 30 26.93 -7.26 -12.96
CA PRO A 30 26.89 -6.06 -13.79
C PRO A 30 27.50 -4.85 -13.05
N VAL A 31 28.25 -4.03 -13.77
CA VAL A 31 28.67 -2.70 -13.31
C VAL A 31 27.61 -1.71 -13.72
N LEU A 32 26.91 -1.12 -12.74
CA LEU A 32 25.85 -0.15 -12.97
C LEU A 32 26.42 1.27 -13.06
N ASN A 33 26.15 1.96 -14.18
CA ASN A 33 26.46 3.36 -14.35
C ASN A 33 25.17 4.16 -14.18
N ILE A 34 25.06 4.90 -13.08
CA ILE A 34 23.88 5.70 -12.74
C ILE A 34 23.76 6.86 -13.72
N LYS A 35 22.58 7.07 -14.28
CA LYS A 35 22.20 8.13 -15.21
C LYS A 35 21.30 9.16 -14.57
N ASP A 36 20.29 8.69 -13.82
CA ASP A 36 19.27 9.53 -13.23
C ASP A 36 18.70 8.88 -11.99
N GLN A 37 18.00 9.65 -11.17
CA GLN A 37 17.27 9.18 -9.99
C GLN A 37 15.96 9.92 -9.86
N THR A 38 14.90 9.20 -9.57
CA THR A 38 13.59 9.78 -9.24
C THR A 38 13.08 9.21 -7.92
N GLU A 39 12.24 9.98 -7.24
CA GLU A 39 11.66 9.60 -5.96
C GLU A 39 10.15 9.82 -5.96
N ASN A 40 9.44 8.90 -5.34
CA ASN A 40 8.00 8.99 -5.15
C ASN A 40 7.63 8.67 -3.71
N PRO A 41 6.56 9.28 -3.16
CA PRO A 41 5.95 8.80 -1.93
C PRO A 41 5.53 7.35 -2.08
N GLY A 42 5.91 6.49 -1.13
CA GLY A 42 5.56 5.07 -1.12
C GLY A 42 4.56 4.71 -0.02
N MET A 43 3.99 3.49 -0.09
CA MET A 43 3.04 2.96 0.89
C MET A 43 1.83 3.89 1.11
N ALA A 44 1.39 4.12 2.35
CA ALA A 44 0.27 5.00 2.68
C ALA A 44 0.40 6.42 2.09
N LYS A 45 1.63 6.92 1.92
CA LYS A 45 1.85 8.23 1.28
C LYS A 45 1.51 8.21 -0.22
N ASN A 46 1.64 7.07 -0.89
CA ASN A 46 1.19 6.91 -2.27
C ASN A 46 -0.36 6.90 -2.34
N VAL A 47 -1.03 6.18 -1.45
CA VAL A 47 -2.50 6.21 -1.32
C VAL A 47 -2.98 7.65 -1.08
N TYR A 48 -2.37 8.33 -0.11
CA TYR A 48 -2.68 9.73 0.19
C TYR A 48 -2.52 10.64 -1.05
N ARG A 49 -1.40 10.54 -1.77
CA ARG A 49 -1.14 11.33 -2.99
C ARG A 49 -2.19 11.06 -4.06
N ASN A 50 -2.56 9.80 -4.27
CA ASN A 50 -3.56 9.42 -5.25
C ASN A 50 -4.95 9.96 -4.86
N ILE A 51 -5.37 9.82 -3.60
CA ILE A 51 -6.63 10.40 -3.13
C ILE A 51 -6.59 11.94 -3.27
N LYS A 52 -5.50 12.58 -2.82
CA LYS A 52 -5.33 14.03 -2.86
C LYS A 52 -5.42 14.62 -4.28
N SER A 53 -5.00 13.86 -5.29
CA SER A 53 -5.13 14.26 -6.70
C SER A 53 -6.57 14.22 -7.24
N LEU A 54 -7.45 13.46 -6.59
CA LEU A 54 -8.86 13.31 -6.95
C LEU A 54 -9.80 14.09 -6.02
N HIS A 55 -9.34 14.37 -4.79
CA HIS A 55 -10.17 14.93 -3.74
C HIS A 55 -9.35 15.77 -2.74
N ASP A 56 -9.61 17.08 -2.69
CA ASP A 56 -8.77 18.04 -1.94
C ASP A 56 -8.80 17.88 -0.42
N GLN A 57 -9.90 17.39 0.16
CA GLN A 57 -10.06 17.25 1.61
C GLN A 57 -9.52 15.90 2.11
N CYS A 58 -8.20 15.72 1.96
CA CYS A 58 -7.51 14.51 2.40
C CYS A 58 -6.30 14.87 3.27
N SER A 59 -6.16 14.17 4.40
CA SER A 59 -5.05 14.27 5.35
C SER A 59 -4.36 12.91 5.50
N ILE A 60 -3.13 12.90 6.04
CA ILE A 60 -2.39 11.67 6.29
C ILE A 60 -1.77 11.68 7.69
N LEU A 61 -1.83 10.52 8.35
CA LEU A 61 -1.11 10.20 9.56
C LEU A 61 -0.19 9.01 9.29
N THR A 62 1.11 9.23 9.38
CA THR A 62 2.14 8.24 9.06
C THR A 62 3.34 8.38 9.98
N ASN A 63 4.27 7.41 9.95
CA ASN A 63 5.49 7.43 10.75
C ASN A 63 6.35 8.69 10.48
N SER A 64 6.89 9.27 11.55
CA SER A 64 7.71 10.50 11.47
C SER A 64 8.98 10.33 10.63
N ASN A 65 9.54 9.12 10.61
CA ASN A 65 10.76 8.78 9.87
C ASN A 65 10.49 8.23 8.46
N TRP A 66 9.31 8.48 7.87
CA TRP A 66 8.95 7.95 6.54
C TRP A 66 9.95 8.29 5.44
N TYR A 67 10.64 9.43 5.58
CA TYR A 67 11.63 9.88 4.59
C TYR A 67 12.88 9.00 4.57
N ASP A 68 13.25 8.42 5.70
CA ASP A 68 14.42 7.55 5.84
C ASP A 68 14.12 6.09 5.47
N ILE A 69 12.83 5.72 5.40
CA ILE A 69 12.41 4.40 4.96
C ILE A 69 12.37 4.38 3.44
N THR A 70 13.32 3.71 2.80
CA THR A 70 13.41 3.68 1.34
C THR A 70 13.26 2.29 0.76
N LYS A 71 12.66 2.23 -0.43
CA LYS A 71 12.65 1.07 -1.32
C LYS A 71 13.31 1.51 -2.62
N THR A 72 14.60 1.23 -2.75
CA THR A 72 15.42 1.67 -3.88
C THR A 72 15.47 0.59 -4.94
N ARG A 73 14.96 0.88 -6.13
CA ARG A 73 15.03 0.02 -7.31
C ARG A 73 16.10 0.52 -8.25
N TYR A 74 17.03 -0.35 -8.60
CA TYR A 74 18.01 -0.10 -9.66
C TYR A 74 17.45 -0.63 -10.96
N VAL A 75 17.20 0.27 -11.91
CA VAL A 75 16.40 0.02 -13.11
C VAL A 75 17.22 0.34 -14.36
N HIS A 76 17.15 -0.51 -15.38
CA HIS A 76 17.79 -0.23 -16.66
C HIS A 76 17.11 0.96 -17.35
N HIS A 77 17.91 1.98 -17.70
CA HIS A 77 17.41 3.28 -18.16
C HIS A 77 16.44 3.20 -19.36
N ASN A 78 16.72 2.33 -20.33
CA ASN A 78 15.92 2.27 -21.57
C ASN A 78 14.75 1.25 -21.52
N SER A 79 14.92 0.12 -20.80
CA SER A 79 13.93 -0.97 -20.81
C SER A 79 13.05 -1.03 -19.57
N ASN A 80 13.33 -0.20 -18.55
CA ASN A 80 12.69 -0.24 -17.24
C ASN A 80 12.82 -1.61 -16.51
N HIS A 81 13.74 -2.48 -16.97
CA HIS A 81 14.01 -3.73 -16.28
C HIS A 81 14.67 -3.47 -14.93
N THR A 82 14.09 -3.99 -13.85
CA THR A 82 14.66 -3.88 -12.50
C THR A 82 15.77 -4.92 -12.31
N PHE A 83 16.98 -4.48 -12.06
CA PHE A 83 18.12 -5.36 -11.75
C PHE A 83 17.98 -5.96 -10.35
N PHE A 84 17.74 -5.11 -9.35
CA PHE A 84 17.50 -5.52 -7.97
C PHE A 84 16.85 -4.36 -7.18
N ARG A 85 16.39 -4.69 -5.97
CA ARG A 85 15.83 -3.71 -5.02
C ARG A 85 16.59 -3.79 -3.70
N VAL A 86 16.80 -2.62 -3.10
CA VAL A 86 17.39 -2.46 -1.76
C VAL A 86 16.35 -1.78 -0.88
N ASP A 87 15.98 -2.41 0.22
CA ASP A 87 15.08 -1.84 1.21
C ASP A 87 15.87 -1.45 2.46
N THR A 88 15.57 -0.27 3.04
CA THR A 88 16.10 0.07 4.37
C THR A 88 15.42 -0.76 5.44
N THR A 89 16.17 -1.10 6.49
CA THR A 89 15.70 -1.93 7.63
C THR A 89 15.42 -1.12 8.89
N GLN A 90 15.20 0.19 8.77
CA GLN A 90 14.92 1.04 9.93
C GLN A 90 13.57 0.67 10.56
N THR A 91 13.53 0.73 11.90
CA THR A 91 12.31 0.52 12.67
C THR A 91 11.36 1.69 12.46
N ILE A 92 10.11 1.40 12.18
CA ILE A 92 9.04 2.38 12.11
C ILE A 92 8.43 2.55 13.52
N PRO A 93 8.39 3.77 14.07
CA PRO A 93 7.75 4.01 15.36
C PRO A 93 6.24 3.78 15.26
N ARG A 94 5.68 3.08 16.26
CA ARG A 94 4.24 2.83 16.36
C ARG A 94 3.46 4.13 16.49
N ILE A 95 2.25 4.15 15.94
CA ILE A 95 1.30 5.26 16.04
C ILE A 95 0.88 5.51 17.50
N ASN A 96 0.54 6.77 17.80
CA ASN A 96 -0.21 7.13 18.98
C ASN A 96 -1.63 7.56 18.58
N LEU A 97 -2.62 6.75 18.89
CA LEU A 97 -4.02 6.97 18.53
C LEU A 97 -4.73 8.03 19.39
N ASN A 98 -4.16 8.41 20.55
CA ASN A 98 -4.82 9.31 21.51
C ASN A 98 -5.06 10.73 20.99
N HIS A 99 -4.41 11.11 19.90
CA HIS A 99 -4.51 12.46 19.33
C HIS A 99 -5.39 12.52 18.08
N ILE A 100 -6.09 11.43 17.74
CA ILE A 100 -6.97 11.39 16.57
C ILE A 100 -8.38 11.80 17.00
N ASP A 101 -8.86 12.90 16.45
CA ASP A 101 -10.29 13.25 16.50
C ASP A 101 -10.99 12.56 15.32
N TYR A 102 -11.62 11.42 15.59
CA TYR A 102 -12.30 10.61 14.59
C TYR A 102 -13.52 11.31 13.99
N ASP A 103 -14.18 12.19 14.74
CA ASP A 103 -15.38 12.91 14.30
C ASP A 103 -15.06 14.00 13.26
N GLU A 104 -13.79 14.37 13.13
CA GLU A 104 -13.36 15.28 12.07
C GLU A 104 -13.43 14.67 10.66
N TYR A 105 -13.53 13.34 10.53
CA TYR A 105 -13.42 12.66 9.25
C TYR A 105 -14.71 11.92 8.89
N ASP A 106 -15.07 11.96 7.61
CA ASP A 106 -16.20 11.22 7.06
C ASP A 106 -15.81 9.80 6.63
N LEU A 107 -14.51 9.58 6.39
CA LEU A 107 -13.95 8.30 5.96
C LEU A 107 -12.49 8.18 6.39
N ILE A 108 -12.12 6.98 6.86
CA ILE A 108 -10.73 6.62 7.16
C ILE A 108 -10.25 5.51 6.23
N VAL A 109 -9.03 5.65 5.74
CA VAL A 109 -8.32 4.63 4.97
C VAL A 109 -7.12 4.16 5.78
N VAL A 110 -7.14 2.91 6.20
CA VAL A 110 -5.96 2.23 6.77
C VAL A 110 -5.18 1.61 5.62
N SER A 111 -3.92 2.04 5.42
CA SER A 111 -2.99 1.49 4.43
C SER A 111 -1.78 0.93 5.16
N ASP A 112 -1.90 -0.33 5.59
CA ASP A 112 -0.96 -1.03 6.45
C ASP A 112 -0.08 -1.98 5.63
N TYR A 113 1.21 -1.69 5.63
CA TYR A 113 2.25 -2.49 4.94
C TYR A 113 2.98 -3.44 5.90
N ASP A 114 2.46 -3.60 7.12
CA ASP A 114 3.02 -4.46 8.17
C ASP A 114 4.49 -4.14 8.49
N LYS A 115 4.80 -2.83 8.58
CA LYS A 115 6.15 -2.34 8.91
C LYS A 115 6.27 -1.84 10.36
N GLY A 116 5.21 -1.98 11.14
CA GLY A 116 5.21 -1.72 12.58
C GLY A 116 4.58 -0.39 13.00
N PHE A 117 4.07 0.43 12.05
CA PHE A 117 3.34 1.65 12.41
C PHE A 117 2.00 1.34 13.10
N LEU A 118 1.30 0.29 12.64
CA LEU A 118 0.03 -0.17 13.17
C LEU A 118 0.13 -1.63 13.65
N THR A 119 -0.42 -1.91 14.82
CA THR A 119 -0.71 -3.27 15.28
C THR A 119 -2.13 -3.69 14.87
N GLU A 120 -2.47 -4.97 15.04
CA GLU A 120 -3.85 -5.47 14.84
C GLU A 120 -4.83 -4.76 15.79
N ASP A 121 -4.43 -4.52 17.04
CA ASP A 121 -5.23 -3.81 18.04
C ASP A 121 -5.46 -2.35 17.63
N ASP A 122 -4.46 -1.67 17.07
CA ASP A 122 -4.61 -0.31 16.55
C ASP A 122 -5.64 -0.24 15.42
N ILE A 123 -5.57 -1.18 14.48
CA ILE A 123 -6.53 -1.24 13.36
C ILE A 123 -7.93 -1.57 13.88
N ASN A 124 -8.04 -2.49 14.83
CA ASN A 124 -9.31 -2.82 15.48
C ASN A 124 -9.92 -1.57 16.16
N GLU A 125 -9.13 -0.83 16.94
CA GLU A 125 -9.56 0.39 17.61
C GLU A 125 -10.03 1.45 16.62
N ILE A 126 -9.27 1.71 15.54
CA ILE A 126 -9.63 2.65 14.48
C ILE A 126 -10.98 2.26 13.85
N CYS A 127 -11.13 0.99 13.47
CA CYS A 127 -12.35 0.49 12.84
C CYS A 127 -13.56 0.52 13.79
N PHE A 128 -13.35 0.27 15.09
CA PHE A 128 -14.40 0.33 16.10
C PHE A 128 -14.86 1.77 16.35
N LYS A 129 -13.93 2.72 16.46
CA LYS A 129 -14.23 4.13 16.69
C LYS A 129 -14.82 4.83 15.46
N HIS A 130 -14.44 4.39 14.25
CA HIS A 130 -14.91 5.00 13.02
C HIS A 130 -15.50 3.96 12.06
N PRO A 131 -16.86 3.86 11.96
CA PRO A 131 -17.53 2.78 11.22
C PRO A 131 -17.34 2.87 9.69
N ASN A 132 -16.87 4.01 9.17
CA ASN A 132 -16.60 4.19 7.75
C ASN A 132 -15.10 4.04 7.41
N THR A 133 -14.48 2.98 7.97
CA THR A 133 -13.06 2.67 7.76
C THR A 133 -12.86 1.62 6.68
N PHE A 134 -12.00 1.92 5.72
CA PHE A 134 -11.54 1.03 4.66
C PHE A 134 -10.13 0.55 4.98
N VAL A 135 -9.87 -0.75 4.89
CA VAL A 135 -8.60 -1.35 5.28
C VAL A 135 -7.93 -2.02 4.08
N ASP A 136 -6.67 -1.67 3.84
CA ASP A 136 -5.71 -2.40 2.99
C ASP A 136 -4.54 -2.81 3.89
N THR A 137 -4.32 -4.10 4.09
CA THR A 137 -3.30 -4.58 5.02
C THR A 137 -2.52 -5.76 4.46
N LYS A 138 -1.27 -5.89 4.87
CA LYS A 138 -0.41 -7.04 4.59
C LYS A 138 -0.46 -8.10 5.70
N LYS A 139 -1.15 -7.81 6.81
CA LYS A 139 -1.36 -8.76 7.90
C LYS A 139 -2.35 -9.85 7.50
N ILE A 140 -2.21 -11.02 8.11
CA ILE A 140 -3.21 -12.09 8.00
C ILE A 140 -4.50 -11.62 8.68
N LEU A 141 -5.62 -11.70 7.98
CA LEU A 141 -6.89 -11.25 8.51
C LEU A 141 -7.37 -12.15 9.66
N GLY A 142 -7.93 -11.53 10.68
CA GLY A 142 -8.49 -12.17 11.86
C GLY A 142 -9.67 -11.36 12.41
N SER A 143 -10.17 -11.72 13.58
CA SER A 143 -11.28 -11.02 14.25
C SER A 143 -11.03 -9.53 14.49
N TRP A 144 -9.77 -9.12 14.55
CA TRP A 144 -9.35 -7.75 14.78
C TRP A 144 -9.82 -6.76 13.70
N VAL A 145 -10.15 -7.23 12.48
CA VAL A 145 -10.62 -6.36 11.37
C VAL A 145 -12.15 -6.36 11.21
N GLN A 146 -12.88 -6.99 12.15
CA GLN A 146 -14.32 -7.19 12.05
C GLN A 146 -15.16 -5.90 11.94
N TYR A 147 -14.66 -4.78 12.47
CA TYR A 147 -15.36 -3.48 12.44
C TYR A 147 -15.07 -2.68 11.17
N ALA A 148 -14.14 -3.11 10.32
CA ALA A 148 -13.91 -2.45 9.04
C ALA A 148 -15.19 -2.45 8.19
N LYS A 149 -15.41 -1.39 7.41
CA LYS A 149 -16.51 -1.32 6.44
C LYS A 149 -16.20 -2.14 5.19
N TYR A 150 -15.00 -1.99 4.66
CA TYR A 150 -14.47 -2.77 3.54
C TYR A 150 -13.00 -3.14 3.82
N ILE A 151 -12.61 -4.29 3.32
CA ILE A 151 -11.26 -4.84 3.44
C ILE A 151 -10.78 -5.17 2.02
N LYS A 152 -9.83 -4.41 1.51
CA LYS A 152 -9.23 -4.69 0.19
C LYS A 152 -7.94 -5.48 0.41
N ILE A 153 -7.85 -6.64 -0.22
CA ILE A 153 -6.65 -7.49 -0.22
C ILE A 153 -6.43 -8.08 -1.62
N ASN A 154 -5.17 -8.38 -1.93
CA ASN A 154 -4.80 -9.07 -3.16
C ASN A 154 -4.90 -10.59 -3.02
N ASP A 155 -4.63 -11.33 -4.10
CA ASP A 155 -4.75 -12.79 -4.11
C ASP A 155 -3.80 -13.46 -3.12
N TYR A 156 -2.56 -13.01 -2.99
CA TYR A 156 -1.60 -13.56 -2.03
C TYR A 156 -2.08 -13.38 -0.58
N GLU A 157 -2.54 -12.19 -0.23
CA GLU A 157 -3.09 -11.85 1.10
C GLU A 157 -4.37 -12.64 1.38
N TYR A 158 -5.23 -12.81 0.35
CA TYR A 158 -6.46 -13.59 0.45
C TYR A 158 -6.17 -15.07 0.75
N GLN A 159 -5.26 -15.70 0.00
CA GLN A 159 -4.92 -17.11 0.20
C GLN A 159 -4.32 -17.36 1.61
N ASN A 160 -3.48 -16.45 2.10
CA ASN A 160 -2.91 -16.56 3.45
C ASN A 160 -3.96 -16.36 4.56
N SER A 161 -4.95 -15.51 4.32
CA SER A 161 -5.99 -15.21 5.32
C SER A 161 -7.13 -16.23 5.29
N LYS A 162 -7.34 -16.92 4.19
CA LYS A 162 -8.49 -17.82 3.94
C LYS A 162 -8.79 -18.81 5.06
N PRO A 163 -7.80 -19.45 5.73
CA PRO A 163 -8.05 -20.38 6.83
C PRO A 163 -8.68 -19.73 8.08
N TYR A 164 -8.56 -18.41 8.21
CA TYR A 164 -8.99 -17.64 9.40
C TYR A 164 -10.22 -16.78 9.15
N LEU A 165 -10.77 -16.80 7.92
CA LEU A 165 -11.91 -15.98 7.55
C LEU A 165 -13.20 -16.54 8.14
N VAL A 166 -13.95 -15.68 8.82
CA VAL A 166 -15.33 -15.91 9.23
C VAL A 166 -16.30 -15.19 8.30
N PRO A 167 -17.59 -15.59 8.23
CA PRO A 167 -18.56 -15.02 7.29
C PRO A 167 -18.68 -13.49 7.38
N GLU A 168 -18.61 -12.93 8.59
CA GLU A 168 -18.73 -11.50 8.86
C GLU A 168 -17.60 -10.71 8.19
N ILE A 169 -16.37 -11.23 8.21
CA ILE A 169 -15.19 -10.63 7.58
C ILE A 169 -15.25 -10.88 6.06
N SER A 170 -15.54 -12.11 5.65
CA SER A 170 -15.60 -12.50 4.23
C SER A 170 -16.56 -11.62 3.44
N SER A 171 -17.68 -11.22 4.03
CA SER A 171 -18.71 -10.38 3.39
C SER A 171 -18.22 -8.94 3.08
N LYS A 172 -17.11 -8.52 3.67
CA LYS A 172 -16.51 -7.16 3.55
C LYS A 172 -15.30 -7.13 2.63
N ILE A 173 -14.79 -8.31 2.22
CA ILE A 173 -13.56 -8.41 1.43
C ILE A 173 -13.82 -8.01 -0.02
N ILE A 174 -12.99 -7.10 -0.51
CA ILE A 174 -12.79 -6.82 -1.93
C ILE A 174 -11.48 -7.49 -2.31
N HIS A 175 -11.56 -8.62 -3.00
CA HIS A 175 -10.43 -9.44 -3.41
C HIS A 175 -9.96 -8.98 -4.79
N THR A 176 -8.76 -8.39 -4.89
CA THR A 176 -8.17 -7.94 -6.15
C THR A 176 -7.28 -9.04 -6.75
N MET A 177 -7.45 -9.31 -8.05
CA MET A 177 -6.83 -10.44 -8.77
C MET A 177 -6.02 -9.95 -9.99
N GLY A 178 -5.42 -8.77 -9.91
CA GLY A 178 -4.60 -8.20 -10.99
C GLY A 178 -5.36 -8.09 -12.31
N ALA A 179 -4.89 -8.76 -13.35
CA ALA A 179 -5.48 -8.72 -14.69
C ALA A 179 -6.90 -9.35 -14.76
N ASP A 180 -7.29 -10.14 -13.75
CA ASP A 180 -8.63 -10.76 -13.66
C ASP A 180 -9.65 -9.86 -12.96
N GLY A 181 -9.24 -8.64 -12.55
CA GLY A 181 -10.09 -7.66 -11.92
C GLY A 181 -10.23 -7.86 -10.41
N CYS A 182 -11.47 -7.82 -9.90
CA CYS A 182 -11.73 -8.04 -8.48
C CYS A 182 -13.02 -8.80 -8.25
N GLU A 183 -13.14 -9.35 -7.05
CA GLU A 183 -14.38 -10.02 -6.58
C GLU A 183 -14.86 -9.33 -5.29
N TYR A 184 -16.19 -9.12 -5.22
CA TYR A 184 -16.85 -8.62 -4.02
C TYR A 184 -18.22 -9.31 -3.88
N LYS A 185 -18.49 -9.92 -2.72
CA LYS A 185 -19.73 -10.66 -2.43
C LYS A 185 -20.09 -11.70 -3.50
N GLY A 186 -19.09 -12.45 -3.98
CA GLY A 186 -19.28 -13.48 -5.01
C GLY A 186 -19.50 -12.94 -6.42
N LYS A 187 -19.53 -11.62 -6.61
CA LYS A 187 -19.62 -11.00 -7.94
C LYS A 187 -18.24 -10.58 -8.42
N ARG A 188 -17.88 -11.02 -9.63
CA ARG A 188 -16.63 -10.63 -10.31
C ARG A 188 -16.84 -9.37 -11.14
N TYR A 189 -15.84 -8.51 -11.09
CA TYR A 189 -15.73 -7.27 -11.86
C TYR A 189 -14.46 -7.37 -12.68
N SER A 190 -14.61 -7.68 -13.97
CA SER A 190 -13.49 -7.79 -14.90
C SER A 190 -12.95 -6.44 -15.29
N VAL A 191 -11.68 -6.41 -15.69
CA VAL A 191 -11.01 -5.24 -16.26
C VAL A 191 -10.62 -5.50 -17.71
N ASN A 192 -10.47 -4.44 -18.50
CA ASN A 192 -9.93 -4.56 -19.85
C ASN A 192 -8.46 -5.00 -19.75
N LYS A 193 -8.06 -5.94 -20.61
CA LYS A 193 -6.65 -6.33 -20.70
C LYS A 193 -5.84 -5.15 -21.24
N VAL A 194 -4.81 -4.79 -20.51
CA VAL A 194 -3.84 -3.76 -20.88
C VAL A 194 -2.44 -4.35 -20.89
N ASP A 195 -1.56 -3.78 -21.69
CA ASP A 195 -0.14 -4.14 -21.65
C ASP A 195 0.48 -3.52 -20.39
N VAL A 196 0.78 -4.36 -19.41
CA VAL A 196 1.26 -3.93 -18.09
C VAL A 196 2.77 -3.83 -18.12
N LYS A 197 3.29 -2.63 -17.94
CA LYS A 197 4.74 -2.36 -17.80
C LYS A 197 5.23 -2.44 -16.35
N ASP A 198 4.41 -2.00 -15.40
CA ASP A 198 4.69 -2.04 -13.97
C ASP A 198 3.36 -2.14 -13.20
N VAL A 199 3.32 -3.00 -12.19
CA VAL A 199 2.16 -3.18 -11.29
C VAL A 199 2.31 -2.45 -9.96
N SER A 200 3.45 -1.78 -9.75
CA SER A 200 3.72 -1.06 -8.49
C SER A 200 2.67 0.04 -8.26
N GLY A 201 2.05 0.05 -7.07
CA GLY A 201 1.02 1.03 -6.71
C GLY A 201 -0.37 0.80 -7.32
N ALA A 202 -0.59 -0.27 -8.10
CA ALA A 202 -1.92 -0.58 -8.64
C ALA A 202 -2.95 -0.80 -7.52
N GLY A 203 -2.57 -1.48 -6.43
CA GLY A 203 -3.41 -1.65 -5.25
C GLY A 203 -3.75 -0.33 -4.56
N ASP A 204 -2.78 0.57 -4.46
CA ASP A 204 -2.95 1.91 -3.87
C ASP A 204 -3.90 2.76 -4.73
N SER A 205 -3.75 2.69 -6.05
CA SER A 205 -4.64 3.37 -7.00
C SER A 205 -6.06 2.83 -6.94
N PHE A 206 -6.22 1.50 -6.83
CA PHE A 206 -7.52 0.85 -6.66
C PHE A 206 -8.20 1.33 -5.36
N MET A 207 -7.48 1.32 -4.22
CA MET A 207 -8.00 1.82 -2.95
C MET A 207 -8.41 3.29 -3.06
N SER A 208 -7.60 4.11 -3.71
CA SER A 208 -7.88 5.54 -3.89
C SER A 208 -9.15 5.79 -4.70
N GLY A 209 -9.35 5.05 -5.79
CA GLY A 209 -10.58 5.12 -6.58
C GLY A 209 -11.82 4.56 -5.89
N LEU A 210 -11.64 3.64 -4.92
CA LEU A 210 -12.74 3.05 -4.16
C LEU A 210 -13.34 4.03 -3.14
N VAL A 211 -12.54 4.96 -2.61
CA VAL A 211 -12.92 5.85 -1.48
C VAL A 211 -13.36 7.24 -1.93
N VAL A 212 -13.04 7.66 -3.13
CA VAL A 212 -13.47 8.93 -3.72
C VAL A 212 -14.83 8.79 -4.42
#